data_4346996f436cdcbde0d7e1f148558783
#
_entry.id   4346996f436cdcbde0d7e1f148558783
#
_cell.length_a   1.000
_cell.length_b   1.000
_cell.length_c   1.000
_cell.angle_alpha   90.00
_cell.angle_beta   90.00
_cell.angle_gamma   90.00
#
_symmetry.space_group_name_H-M   'P 1'
#
loop_
_entity.id
_entity.type
_entity.pdbx_description
1 polymer ?
#
loop_
_entity_poly.entity_id
_entity_poly.type
_entity_poly.pdbx_seq_one_letter_code
_entity_poly.pdbx_strand_id
1 'polypeptide(L)'
;ICYRIFKENYSLDGIEILHHTEYIDRLIADGKLDIVKSDLRYSYHDPCELGRGCGIYEQPRRVVNASGELLEGDKNRAESICCGGSLGSLSLNDEQRKKLVENSLTNLTLASPDALVTACPLCKTTFNRYADIPVLDISEVVTRHTNKN
;
A
#
# COMPACT_ATOMS: atom_id res chain seq x y z
N ILE A 1 0.93 -12.17 -0.05
CA ILE A 1 0.93 -13.65 0.12
C ILE A 1 2.36 -14.20 -0.07
N CYS A 2 3.03 -14.03 -1.21
CA CYS A 2 4.34 -14.64 -1.48
C CYS A 2 5.38 -14.34 -0.40
N TYR A 3 5.52 -13.07 0.03
CA TYR A 3 6.46 -12.67 1.07
C TYR A 3 6.24 -13.47 2.37
N ARG A 4 5.01 -13.57 2.86
CA ARG A 4 4.67 -14.31 4.06
C ARG A 4 4.97 -15.80 3.92
N ILE A 5 4.60 -16.40 2.79
CA ILE A 5 4.87 -17.83 2.51
C ILE A 5 6.37 -18.12 2.53
N PHE A 6 7.19 -17.27 1.91
CA PHE A 6 8.64 -17.46 1.95
C PHE A 6 9.21 -17.36 3.37
N LYS A 7 8.73 -16.38 4.16
CA LYS A 7 9.19 -16.21 5.55
C LYS A 7 8.77 -17.35 6.49
N GLU A 8 7.56 -17.86 6.34
CA GLU A 8 6.98 -18.82 7.28
C GLU A 8 7.27 -20.28 6.93
N ASN A 9 7.47 -20.59 5.64
CA ASN A 9 7.50 -21.99 5.18
C ASN A 9 8.82 -22.42 4.54
N TYR A 10 9.79 -21.52 4.41
CA TYR A 10 11.09 -21.85 3.81
C TYR A 10 12.22 -21.41 4.72
N SER A 11 13.15 -22.33 4.98
CA SER A 11 14.45 -22.02 5.59
C SER A 11 15.40 -21.64 4.44
N LEU A 12 15.75 -20.37 4.32
CA LEU A 12 16.64 -19.85 3.28
C LEU A 12 17.89 -19.30 3.96
N ASP A 13 18.81 -20.19 4.34
CA ASP A 13 20.01 -19.84 5.07
C ASP A 13 20.87 -18.82 4.31
N GLY A 14 21.18 -17.71 4.97
CA GLY A 14 21.97 -16.62 4.40
C GLY A 14 21.24 -15.72 3.40
N ILE A 15 19.92 -15.91 3.16
CA ILE A 15 19.11 -15.08 2.30
C ILE A 15 18.12 -14.25 3.14
N GLU A 16 18.25 -12.94 3.08
CA GLU A 16 17.28 -12.03 3.69
C GLU A 16 16.05 -11.87 2.77
N ILE A 17 14.86 -12.18 3.29
CA ILE A 17 13.61 -11.98 2.55
C ILE A 17 13.02 -10.65 2.98
N LEU A 18 12.90 -9.72 2.04
CA LEU A 18 12.31 -8.40 2.23
C LEU A 18 11.09 -8.23 1.33
N HIS A 19 10.05 -7.58 1.86
CA HIS A 19 9.03 -6.99 1.01
C HIS A 19 9.61 -5.78 0.27
N HIS A 20 9.14 -5.49 -0.95
CA HIS A 20 9.70 -4.38 -1.73
C HIS A 20 9.61 -3.04 -0.98
N THR A 21 8.59 -2.81 -0.15
CA THR A 21 8.48 -1.60 0.68
C THR A 21 9.55 -1.50 1.76
N GLU A 22 9.97 -2.62 2.35
CA GLU A 22 11.07 -2.66 3.31
C GLU A 22 12.40 -2.36 2.61
N TYR A 23 12.58 -2.92 1.41
CA TYR A 23 13.80 -2.70 0.63
C TYR A 23 13.92 -1.26 0.14
N ILE A 24 12.84 -0.69 -0.40
CA ILE A 24 12.80 0.72 -0.83
C ILE A 24 13.06 1.66 0.35
N ASP A 25 12.40 1.43 1.49
CA ASP A 25 12.60 2.21 2.71
C ASP A 25 14.06 2.19 3.16
N ARG A 26 14.70 1.01 3.13
CA ARG A 26 16.13 0.85 3.42
C ARG A 26 17.02 1.62 2.44
N LEU A 27 16.73 1.55 1.13
CA LEU A 27 17.50 2.27 0.11
C LEU A 27 17.42 3.80 0.30
N ILE A 28 16.25 4.32 0.66
CA ILE A 28 16.04 5.74 0.98
C ILE A 28 16.84 6.10 2.23
N ALA A 29 16.73 5.32 3.30
CA ALA A 29 17.42 5.57 4.56
C ALA A 29 18.95 5.54 4.41
N ASP A 30 19.46 4.65 3.55
CA ASP A 30 20.89 4.52 3.25
C ASP A 30 21.41 5.61 2.25
N GLY A 31 20.53 6.48 1.74
CA GLY A 31 20.87 7.47 0.71
C GLY A 31 21.23 6.85 -0.65
N LYS A 32 20.83 5.60 -0.89
CA LYS A 32 21.05 4.87 -2.16
C LYS A 32 19.93 5.07 -3.17
N LEU A 33 18.80 5.60 -2.73
CA LEU A 33 17.67 5.98 -3.56
C LEU A 33 17.25 7.39 -3.20
N ASP A 34 17.49 8.33 -4.12
CA ASP A 34 17.17 9.73 -3.95
C ASP A 34 15.74 10.00 -4.44
N ILE A 35 14.88 10.45 -3.54
CA ILE A 35 13.47 10.75 -3.79
C ILE A 35 13.26 12.25 -3.68
N VAL A 36 12.71 12.86 -4.72
CA VAL A 36 12.29 14.26 -4.71
C VAL A 36 10.86 14.35 -4.19
N LYS A 37 10.70 14.95 -3.01
CA LYS A 37 9.38 15.16 -2.41
C LYS A 37 8.59 16.18 -3.22
N SER A 38 7.34 15.84 -3.54
CA SER A 38 6.37 16.74 -4.20
C SER A 38 5.36 17.31 -3.22
N ASP A 39 4.55 18.27 -3.70
CA ASP A 39 3.41 18.82 -2.94
C ASP A 39 2.15 17.93 -3.04
N LEU A 40 2.26 16.76 -3.69
CA LEU A 40 1.13 15.83 -3.80
C LEU A 40 0.81 15.18 -2.46
N ARG A 41 -0.48 15.02 -2.20
CA ARG A 41 -1.03 14.40 -0.99
C ARG A 41 -1.50 12.99 -1.29
N TYR A 42 -0.96 12.05 -0.58
CA TYR A 42 -1.23 10.63 -0.76
C TYR A 42 -1.97 10.05 0.44
N SER A 43 -3.02 9.29 0.21
CA SER A 43 -3.59 8.41 1.24
C SER A 43 -3.10 6.99 1.02
N TYR A 44 -2.67 6.32 2.10
CA TYR A 44 -2.14 4.96 2.02
C TYR A 44 -3.15 3.93 2.53
N HIS A 45 -3.45 2.93 1.67
CA HIS A 45 -4.22 1.76 2.06
C HIS A 45 -3.30 0.64 2.51
N ASP A 46 -3.50 0.14 3.72
CA ASP A 46 -2.78 -1.02 4.27
C ASP A 46 -3.31 -2.34 3.68
N PRO A 47 -2.56 -3.05 2.84
CA PRO A 47 -2.97 -4.36 2.35
C PRO A 47 -3.04 -5.36 3.51
N CYS A 48 -4.12 -6.12 3.59
CA CYS A 48 -4.35 -7.05 4.71
C CYS A 48 -3.22 -8.07 4.92
N GLU A 49 -2.66 -8.62 3.86
CA GLU A 49 -1.57 -9.58 3.92
C GLU A 49 -0.24 -8.95 4.35
N LEU A 50 0.02 -7.69 3.97
CA LEU A 50 1.24 -6.99 4.36
C LEU A 50 1.14 -6.46 5.79
N GLY A 51 0.04 -5.77 6.11
CA GLY A 51 -0.20 -5.20 7.43
C GLY A 51 -0.54 -6.29 8.46
N ARG A 52 -1.79 -6.76 8.49
CA ARG A 52 -2.23 -7.75 9.49
C ARG A 52 -1.51 -9.09 9.40
N GLY A 53 -1.15 -9.52 8.19
CA GLY A 53 -0.46 -10.80 7.97
C GLY A 53 1.03 -10.78 8.32
N CYS A 54 1.71 -9.64 8.15
CA CYS A 54 3.18 -9.57 8.30
C CYS A 54 3.66 -8.47 9.25
N GLY A 55 2.76 -7.63 9.80
CA GLY A 55 3.12 -6.54 10.71
C GLY A 55 3.85 -5.36 10.05
N ILE A 56 3.84 -5.27 8.71
CA ILE A 56 4.54 -4.23 7.97
C ILE A 56 3.60 -3.05 7.72
N TYR A 57 3.75 -2.00 8.52
CA TYR A 57 2.92 -0.80 8.47
C TYR A 57 3.72 0.47 8.22
N GLU A 58 4.89 0.61 8.83
CA GLU A 58 5.61 1.88 8.86
C GLU A 58 6.53 2.08 7.65
N GLN A 59 7.12 1.01 7.11
CA GLN A 59 8.01 1.10 5.95
C GLN A 59 7.30 1.71 4.73
N PRO A 60 6.10 1.22 4.32
CA PRO A 60 5.39 1.86 3.21
C PRO A 60 5.02 3.31 3.50
N ARG A 61 4.71 3.66 4.75
CA ARG A 61 4.40 5.04 5.15
C ARG A 61 5.58 5.97 5.00
N ARG A 62 6.78 5.53 5.42
CA ARG A 62 8.00 6.32 5.22
C ARG A 62 8.32 6.54 3.75
N VAL A 63 8.13 5.52 2.91
CA VAL A 63 8.30 5.63 1.46
C VAL A 63 7.33 6.65 0.85
N VAL A 64 6.03 6.57 1.20
CA VAL A 64 5.02 7.53 0.72
C VAL A 64 5.34 8.94 1.19
N ASN A 65 5.69 9.12 2.48
CA ASN A 65 6.01 10.43 3.05
C ASN A 65 7.32 11.03 2.52
N ALA A 66 8.25 10.21 2.05
CA ALA A 66 9.42 10.69 1.31
C ALA A 66 9.06 11.26 -0.07
N SER A 67 7.97 10.76 -0.69
CA SER A 67 7.54 11.15 -2.03
C SER A 67 6.54 12.32 -2.05
N GLY A 68 5.79 12.55 -0.95
CA GLY A 68 4.77 13.59 -0.84
C GLY A 68 4.27 13.73 0.60
N GLU A 69 3.09 14.32 0.79
CA GLU A 69 2.42 14.38 2.09
C GLU A 69 1.57 13.11 2.28
N LEU A 70 1.80 12.39 3.38
CA LEU A 70 0.98 11.24 3.74
C LEU A 70 -0.26 11.71 4.53
N LEU A 71 -1.44 11.38 4.04
CA LEU A 71 -2.72 11.55 4.71
C LEU A 71 -3.22 10.18 5.21
N GLU A 72 -3.63 10.10 6.47
CA GLU A 72 -4.15 8.87 7.05
C GLU A 72 -5.68 8.89 7.10
N GLY A 73 -6.30 7.77 6.74
CA GLY A 73 -7.71 7.55 7.06
C GLY A 73 -7.89 7.26 8.55
N ASP A 74 -9.09 7.47 9.08
CA ASP A 74 -9.41 7.19 10.51
C ASP A 74 -9.11 5.74 10.89
N LYS A 75 -9.40 4.81 9.96
CA LYS A 75 -9.09 3.39 10.10
C LYS A 75 -7.88 3.03 9.24
N ASN A 76 -6.76 2.85 9.88
CA ASN A 76 -5.49 2.53 9.24
C ASN A 76 -4.77 1.41 10.01
N ARG A 77 -3.63 0.94 9.51
CA ARG A 77 -2.83 -0.15 10.09
C ARG A 77 -3.66 -1.40 10.34
N ALA A 78 -3.71 -1.90 11.58
CA ALA A 78 -4.44 -3.11 11.95
C ALA A 78 -5.97 -2.97 11.75
N GLU A 79 -6.49 -1.74 11.88
CA GLU A 79 -7.92 -1.44 11.72
C GLU A 79 -8.31 -1.11 10.28
N SER A 80 -7.37 -1.11 9.35
CA SER A 80 -7.60 -0.82 7.93
C SER A 80 -8.75 -1.65 7.36
N ILE A 81 -9.66 -0.98 6.64
CA ILE A 81 -10.79 -1.60 5.97
C ILE A 81 -10.29 -2.38 4.74
N CYS A 82 -10.75 -3.60 4.56
CA CYS A 82 -10.35 -4.44 3.42
C CYS A 82 -10.79 -3.82 2.09
N CYS A 83 -9.92 -3.93 1.07
CA CYS A 83 -10.25 -3.49 -0.30
C CYS A 83 -11.36 -4.32 -0.99
N GLY A 84 -11.80 -5.43 -0.40
CA GLY A 84 -12.81 -6.31 -0.98
C GLY A 84 -12.34 -7.22 -2.12
N GLY A 85 -11.07 -7.15 -2.52
CA GLY A 85 -10.51 -7.93 -3.64
C GLY A 85 -9.88 -9.28 -3.25
N SER A 86 -9.79 -9.60 -1.95
CA SER A 86 -9.11 -10.82 -1.49
C SER A 86 -9.96 -12.09 -1.64
N LEU A 87 -9.30 -13.25 -1.54
CA LEU A 87 -9.97 -14.56 -1.52
C LEU A 87 -11.00 -14.65 -0.39
N GLY A 88 -10.82 -13.97 0.74
CA GLY A 88 -11.78 -13.90 1.85
C GLY A 88 -13.11 -13.23 1.48
N SER A 89 -13.17 -12.51 0.36
CA SER A 89 -14.42 -11.89 -0.15
C SER A 89 -15.11 -12.69 -1.26
N LEU A 90 -14.68 -13.93 -1.54
CA LEU A 90 -15.31 -14.78 -2.56
C LEU A 90 -16.76 -15.16 -2.19
N SER A 91 -17.08 -15.21 -0.90
CA SER A 91 -18.45 -15.47 -0.40
C SER A 91 -19.39 -14.26 -0.49
N LEU A 92 -18.85 -13.07 -0.78
CA LEU A 92 -19.65 -11.86 -0.93
C LEU A 92 -20.25 -11.76 -2.33
N ASN A 93 -21.51 -11.37 -2.41
CA ASN A 93 -22.11 -10.98 -3.68
C ASN A 93 -21.56 -9.61 -4.15
N ASP A 94 -21.85 -9.22 -5.38
CA ASP A 94 -21.32 -8.00 -5.98
C ASP A 94 -21.74 -6.73 -5.23
N GLU A 95 -22.97 -6.68 -4.71
CA GLU A 95 -23.44 -5.52 -3.93
C GLU A 95 -22.71 -5.40 -2.59
N GLN A 96 -22.54 -6.51 -1.88
CA GLN A 96 -21.80 -6.54 -0.62
C GLN A 96 -20.33 -6.14 -0.82
N ARG A 97 -19.72 -6.64 -1.90
CA ARG A 97 -18.34 -6.29 -2.26
C ARG A 97 -18.21 -4.80 -2.59
N LYS A 98 -19.14 -4.26 -3.37
CA LYS A 98 -19.19 -2.84 -3.71
C LYS A 98 -19.27 -1.98 -2.44
N LYS A 99 -20.19 -2.27 -1.52
CA LYS A 99 -20.32 -1.56 -0.23
C LYS A 99 -19.03 -1.59 0.58
N LEU A 100 -18.32 -2.74 0.59
CA LEU A 100 -17.04 -2.87 1.31
C LEU A 100 -15.97 -1.96 0.69
N VAL A 101 -15.88 -1.94 -0.65
CA VAL A 101 -14.94 -1.07 -1.38
C VAL A 101 -15.27 0.40 -1.13
N GLU A 102 -16.54 0.80 -1.23
CA GLU A 102 -17.00 2.17 -1.00
C GLU A 102 -16.70 2.64 0.43
N ASN A 103 -16.93 1.79 1.44
CA ASN A 103 -16.55 2.09 2.83
C ASN A 103 -15.04 2.31 2.98
N SER A 104 -14.24 1.49 2.33
CA SER A 104 -12.78 1.65 2.35
C SER A 104 -12.35 2.95 1.66
N LEU A 105 -12.92 3.25 0.50
CA LEU A 105 -12.65 4.49 -0.24
C LEU A 105 -13.08 5.72 0.57
N THR A 106 -14.28 5.72 1.16
CA THR A 106 -14.73 6.81 2.03
C THR A 106 -13.73 7.12 3.13
N ASN A 107 -13.24 6.09 3.83
CA ASN A 107 -12.21 6.26 4.86
C ASN A 107 -10.89 6.83 4.31
N LEU A 108 -10.44 6.34 3.15
CA LEU A 108 -9.18 6.75 2.54
C LEU A 108 -9.22 8.15 1.89
N THR A 109 -10.40 8.64 1.53
CA THR A 109 -10.57 9.94 0.87
C THR A 109 -11.04 11.06 1.80
N LEU A 110 -11.19 10.81 3.10
CA LEU A 110 -11.65 11.79 4.09
C LEU A 110 -10.88 13.12 4.05
N ALA A 111 -9.57 13.05 3.90
CA ALA A 111 -8.69 14.22 3.85
C ALA A 111 -8.45 14.76 2.42
N SER A 112 -9.25 14.31 1.43
CA SER A 112 -9.15 14.73 0.04
C SER A 112 -7.74 14.59 -0.55
N PRO A 113 -7.17 13.37 -0.60
CA PRO A 113 -5.87 13.12 -1.22
C PRO A 113 -5.91 13.31 -2.73
N ASP A 114 -4.75 13.60 -3.34
CA ASP A 114 -4.60 13.68 -4.79
C ASP A 114 -4.50 12.30 -5.44
N ALA A 115 -4.07 11.28 -4.69
CA ALA A 115 -4.08 9.88 -5.12
C ALA A 115 -4.11 8.92 -3.93
N LEU A 116 -4.64 7.71 -4.17
CA LEU A 116 -4.52 6.56 -3.25
C LEU A 116 -3.27 5.77 -3.59
N VAL A 117 -2.58 5.31 -2.57
CA VAL A 117 -1.38 4.45 -2.69
C VAL A 117 -1.60 3.14 -1.95
N THR A 118 -1.19 2.04 -2.55
CA THR A 118 -1.17 0.73 -1.90
C THR A 118 0.05 -0.08 -2.34
N ALA A 119 0.48 -1.03 -1.54
CA ALA A 119 1.57 -1.95 -1.85
C ALA A 119 1.05 -3.36 -2.24
N CYS A 120 -0.12 -3.41 -2.89
CA CYS A 120 -0.73 -4.65 -3.33
C CYS A 120 -1.43 -4.47 -4.67
N PRO A 121 -1.00 -5.19 -5.73
CA PRO A 121 -1.59 -5.05 -7.06
C PRO A 121 -3.08 -5.42 -7.11
N LEU A 122 -3.53 -6.35 -6.25
CA LEU A 122 -4.94 -6.72 -6.16
C LEU A 122 -5.78 -5.58 -5.55
N CYS A 123 -5.30 -4.94 -4.48
CA CYS A 123 -5.96 -3.77 -3.89
C CYS A 123 -6.02 -2.63 -4.91
N LYS A 124 -4.91 -2.35 -5.62
CA LYS A 124 -4.86 -1.36 -6.70
C LYS A 124 -5.91 -1.64 -7.76
N THR A 125 -5.95 -2.87 -8.30
CA THR A 125 -6.92 -3.26 -9.33
C THR A 125 -8.37 -3.11 -8.84
N THR A 126 -8.62 -3.45 -7.57
CA THR A 126 -9.97 -3.34 -6.99
C THR A 126 -10.38 -1.88 -6.85
N PHE A 127 -9.54 -1.03 -6.24
CA PHE A 127 -9.87 0.38 -6.07
C PHE A 127 -9.98 1.15 -7.38
N ASN A 128 -9.15 0.84 -8.39
CA ASN A 128 -9.24 1.47 -9.71
C ASN A 128 -10.60 1.33 -10.41
N ARG A 129 -11.45 0.38 -9.98
CA ARG A 129 -12.79 0.20 -10.54
C ARG A 129 -13.82 1.14 -9.95
N TYR A 130 -13.56 1.73 -8.78
CA TYR A 130 -14.54 2.45 -7.98
C TYR A 130 -14.06 3.81 -7.48
N ALA A 131 -12.76 4.09 -7.54
CA ALA A 131 -12.20 5.36 -7.09
C ALA A 131 -12.31 6.43 -8.17
N ASP A 132 -12.67 7.65 -7.77
CA ASP A 132 -12.71 8.84 -8.65
C ASP A 132 -11.33 9.54 -8.75
N ILE A 133 -10.35 9.10 -7.97
CA ILE A 133 -8.97 9.62 -7.97
C ILE A 133 -7.99 8.52 -8.38
N PRO A 134 -6.78 8.88 -8.86
CA PRO A 134 -5.77 7.92 -9.23
C PRO A 134 -5.43 6.94 -8.12
N VAL A 135 -5.28 5.65 -8.44
CA VAL A 135 -4.80 4.62 -7.51
C VAL A 135 -3.46 4.09 -7.99
N LEU A 136 -2.45 4.25 -7.18
CA LEU A 136 -1.06 3.95 -7.51
C LEU A 136 -0.52 2.79 -6.68
N ASP A 137 0.31 1.97 -7.29
CA ASP A 137 1.21 1.11 -6.53
C ASP A 137 2.36 1.96 -5.95
N ILE A 138 2.87 1.58 -4.79
CA ILE A 138 3.95 2.32 -4.13
C ILE A 138 5.21 2.41 -5.01
N SER A 139 5.47 1.39 -5.84
CA SER A 139 6.58 1.40 -6.80
C SER A 139 6.39 2.45 -7.91
N GLU A 140 5.16 2.73 -8.32
CA GLU A 140 4.86 3.80 -9.28
C GLU A 140 5.09 5.18 -8.65
N VAL A 141 4.72 5.35 -7.37
CA VAL A 141 5.01 6.58 -6.63
C VAL A 141 6.51 6.82 -6.59
N VAL A 142 7.27 5.82 -6.16
CA VAL A 142 8.74 5.89 -6.11
C VAL A 142 9.32 6.26 -7.49
N THR A 143 8.90 5.57 -8.55
CA THR A 143 9.41 5.80 -9.91
C THR A 143 9.14 7.23 -10.42
N ARG A 144 8.00 7.82 -10.02
CA ARG A 144 7.65 9.20 -10.41
C ARG A 144 8.52 10.24 -9.71
N HIS A 145 9.02 9.92 -8.52
CA HIS A 145 9.75 10.83 -7.65
C HIS A 145 11.26 10.55 -7.57
N THR A 146 11.75 9.50 -8.23
CA THR A 146 13.19 9.21 -8.32
C THR A 146 13.84 10.11 -9.37
N ASN A 147 14.96 10.75 -9.01
CA ASN A 147 15.81 11.46 -9.97
C ASN A 147 16.28 10.47 -11.06
N LYS A 148 15.96 10.77 -12.29
CA LYS A 148 16.53 10.07 -13.45
C LYS A 148 17.90 10.70 -13.75
N ASN A 149 18.94 10.15 -13.13
CA ASN A 149 20.31 10.42 -13.55
C ASN A 149 20.60 9.70 -14.86
#